data_2b49534a98c56f886cbb3e931560f574
#
_entry.id   2b49534a98c56f886cbb3e931560f574
#
_cell.length_a   1.000
_cell.length_b   1.000
_cell.length_c   1.000
_cell.angle_alpha   90.00
_cell.angle_beta   90.00
_cell.angle_gamma   90.00
#
_symmetry.space_group_name_H-M   'P 1'
#
loop_
_entity.id
_entity.type
_entity.pdbx_description
1 polymer ?
#
loop_
_entity_poly.entity_id
_entity_poly.type
_entity_poly.pdbx_seq_one_letter_code
_entity_poly.pdbx_strand_id
1 'polypeptide(L)'
;MFDETSLNMNKTLLFVSMAVLTSSVSANTSELDKFNSTKSVVSFTENKGQISDQNYNPRPDVLFSGAANGLTFHIRKDGISYQTSRVDSWKEQDENLPEGMVEEGKLDSVPDQMTIYRTDINWLGFNKDYTIESGEAKAGFNNYYLPSCPEGAMNVKSYTDVTFKNLYAGVDVKWYEKNGELEYDFIVAPNTDYTKIAWEIQGAEKISIGENGQLIIKTPLGEIEEQAPIAFQGEIQVEAAWKIDGNKISFQLGSYNENESLTIDPVVRLWGTYYGESGKEYGRSCATDASENVYLAGETRESYVAIATIGAHQTTNVSNNNDAFLVKFNSLGVRQW
;
A
#
# COMPACT_ATOMS: atom_id res chain seq x y z
N MET A 1 25.53 6.65 -12.80
CA MET A 1 25.48 8.08 -12.44
C MET A 1 24.02 8.45 -12.60
N PHE A 2 23.27 8.32 -11.52
CA PHE A 2 21.82 8.54 -11.52
C PHE A 2 21.58 10.02 -11.31
N ASP A 3 20.79 10.60 -12.22
CA ASP A 3 20.47 12.01 -12.27
C ASP A 3 19.42 12.30 -11.18
N GLU A 4 19.81 13.10 -10.19
CA GLU A 4 18.86 13.72 -9.26
C GLU A 4 18.09 14.79 -10.04
N THR A 5 17.03 14.39 -10.73
CA THR A 5 16.10 15.36 -11.29
C THR A 5 15.13 15.83 -10.21
N SER A 6 15.54 16.85 -9.46
CA SER A 6 14.59 17.74 -8.81
C SER A 6 13.79 18.43 -9.92
N LEU A 7 12.58 17.96 -10.18
CA LEU A 7 11.68 18.57 -11.14
C LEU A 7 11.15 19.88 -10.57
N ASN A 8 11.71 20.98 -11.02
CA ASN A 8 11.13 22.29 -10.87
C ASN A 8 9.99 22.41 -11.88
N MET A 9 8.80 21.94 -11.52
CA MET A 9 7.63 21.99 -12.40
C MET A 9 6.93 23.35 -12.30
N ASN A 10 7.48 24.35 -12.99
CA ASN A 10 6.75 25.57 -13.32
C ASN A 10 5.78 25.35 -14.49
N LYS A 11 4.94 24.32 -14.42
CA LYS A 11 3.78 24.15 -15.32
C LYS A 11 2.70 23.37 -14.56
N THR A 12 1.56 24.03 -14.47
CA THR A 12 0.29 23.56 -13.90
C THR A 12 0.00 22.11 -14.23
N LEU A 13 0.28 21.19 -13.29
CA LEU A 13 -0.27 19.84 -13.37
C LEU A 13 -1.70 19.94 -12.85
N LEU A 14 -2.62 20.03 -13.78
CA LEU A 14 -4.03 19.88 -13.50
C LEU A 14 -4.27 18.41 -13.21
N PHE A 15 -4.23 18.00 -11.92
CA PHE A 15 -4.90 16.78 -11.51
C PHE A 15 -6.39 17.02 -11.69
N VAL A 16 -6.91 16.66 -12.85
CA VAL A 16 -8.34 16.50 -13.00
C VAL A 16 -8.71 15.24 -12.23
N SER A 17 -8.96 15.39 -10.93
CA SER A 17 -9.90 14.51 -10.24
C SER A 17 -11.23 14.79 -10.95
N MET A 18 -11.58 13.94 -11.88
CA MET A 18 -12.80 14.05 -12.63
C MET A 18 -13.96 13.88 -11.66
N ALA A 19 -14.57 15.01 -11.29
CA ALA A 19 -15.86 15.02 -10.67
C ALA A 19 -16.82 14.26 -11.60
N VAL A 20 -17.32 13.14 -11.13
CA VAL A 20 -18.43 12.44 -11.73
C VAL A 20 -19.58 13.45 -11.81
N LEU A 21 -20.02 13.78 -13.01
CA LEU A 21 -21.27 14.50 -13.26
C LEU A 21 -22.41 13.63 -12.69
N THR A 22 -22.80 13.89 -11.45
CA THR A 22 -23.99 13.33 -10.86
C THR A 22 -25.18 14.16 -11.35
N SER A 23 -26.01 13.53 -12.20
CA SER A 23 -27.40 13.95 -12.32
C SER A 23 -28.01 13.97 -10.91
N SER A 24 -28.60 15.11 -10.55
CA SER A 24 -29.22 15.36 -9.25
C SER A 24 -30.29 14.31 -8.91
N VAL A 25 -29.89 13.33 -8.10
CA VAL A 25 -30.79 12.52 -7.30
C VAL A 25 -30.54 12.96 -5.87
N SER A 26 -31.57 13.43 -5.18
CA SER A 26 -31.54 13.73 -3.73
C SER A 26 -31.18 12.44 -2.98
N ALA A 27 -29.90 12.26 -2.70
CA ALA A 27 -29.42 11.16 -1.88
C ALA A 27 -29.52 11.55 -0.41
N ASN A 28 -30.08 10.64 0.40
CA ASN A 28 -30.17 10.76 1.83
C ASN A 28 -28.76 10.84 2.43
N THR A 29 -28.51 11.76 3.36
CA THR A 29 -27.20 12.00 4.01
C THR A 29 -26.54 10.75 4.60
N SER A 30 -27.31 9.70 4.90
CA SER A 30 -26.80 8.41 5.38
C SER A 30 -26.04 7.57 4.32
N GLU A 31 -26.19 7.87 3.03
CA GLU A 31 -25.46 7.18 1.96
C GLU A 31 -24.13 7.88 1.60
N LEU A 32 -24.06 9.20 1.78
CA LEU A 32 -22.81 9.96 1.63
C LEU A 32 -21.77 9.57 2.70
N ASP A 33 -22.21 9.28 3.92
CA ASP A 33 -21.31 8.80 4.99
C ASP A 33 -20.76 7.39 4.70
N LYS A 34 -21.51 6.54 4.00
CA LYS A 34 -21.02 5.25 3.53
C LYS A 34 -19.99 5.38 2.41
N PHE A 35 -20.09 6.40 1.58
CA PHE A 35 -19.12 6.66 0.49
C PHE A 35 -17.78 7.19 1.03
N ASN A 36 -17.81 7.98 2.10
CA ASN A 36 -16.61 8.54 2.73
C ASN A 36 -15.90 7.57 3.68
N SER A 37 -16.52 6.42 4.01
CA SER A 37 -15.94 5.41 4.90
C SER A 37 -15.32 4.21 4.17
N THR A 38 -15.29 4.19 2.84
CA THR A 38 -14.61 3.13 2.10
C THR A 38 -13.10 3.31 2.27
N LYS A 39 -12.48 2.48 3.13
CA LYS A 39 -11.05 2.21 3.07
C LYS A 39 -10.65 2.08 1.59
N SER A 40 -9.62 2.79 1.17
CA SER A 40 -9.05 2.62 -0.17
C SER A 40 -8.68 1.15 -0.34
N VAL A 41 -9.54 0.38 -0.98
CA VAL A 41 -9.27 -1.02 -1.26
C VAL A 41 -8.28 -1.06 -2.40
N VAL A 42 -7.11 -1.64 -2.17
CA VAL A 42 -6.09 -1.86 -3.21
C VAL A 42 -6.73 -2.50 -4.43
N SER A 43 -6.38 -2.02 -5.59
CA SER A 43 -6.86 -2.58 -6.85
C SER A 43 -5.77 -2.53 -7.91
N PHE A 44 -5.84 -3.48 -8.83
CA PHE A 44 -4.87 -3.66 -9.90
C PHE A 44 -5.51 -3.14 -11.20
N THR A 45 -5.26 -1.86 -11.50
CA THR A 45 -5.81 -1.20 -12.69
C THR A 45 -4.93 -1.50 -13.90
N GLU A 46 -5.50 -2.12 -14.93
CA GLU A 46 -4.78 -2.43 -16.17
C GLU A 46 -4.30 -1.15 -16.88
N ASN A 47 -3.16 -1.25 -17.55
CA ASN A 47 -2.63 -0.18 -18.37
C ASN A 47 -3.01 -0.37 -19.84
N LYS A 48 -3.84 0.53 -20.36
CA LYS A 48 -4.22 0.64 -21.78
C LYS A 48 -3.62 1.87 -22.47
N GLY A 49 -2.53 2.42 -21.90
CA GLY A 49 -1.85 3.60 -22.43
C GLY A 49 -2.00 4.84 -21.56
N GLN A 50 -2.78 4.78 -20.47
CA GLN A 50 -2.95 5.91 -19.55
C GLN A 50 -1.75 6.17 -18.64
N ILE A 51 -0.84 5.21 -18.47
CA ILE A 51 0.35 5.38 -17.65
C ILE A 51 1.50 5.96 -18.46
N SER A 52 2.08 7.04 -17.96
CA SER A 52 3.21 7.74 -18.57
C SER A 52 4.30 8.05 -17.53
N ASP A 53 5.49 8.38 -18.01
CA ASP A 53 6.55 8.92 -17.19
C ASP A 53 6.35 10.44 -16.92
N GLN A 54 7.28 11.06 -16.21
CA GLN A 54 7.27 12.49 -15.87
C GLN A 54 7.38 13.42 -17.09
N ASN A 55 7.75 12.90 -18.25
CA ASN A 55 7.82 13.64 -19.52
C ASN A 55 6.64 13.32 -20.44
N TYR A 56 5.59 12.66 -19.91
CA TYR A 56 4.42 12.20 -20.63
C TYR A 56 4.69 11.13 -21.69
N ASN A 57 5.85 10.47 -21.66
CA ASN A 57 6.09 9.33 -22.53
C ASN A 57 5.30 8.12 -22.04
N PRO A 58 4.62 7.38 -22.92
CA PRO A 58 3.88 6.18 -22.55
C PRO A 58 4.78 5.13 -21.88
N ARG A 59 4.26 4.43 -20.87
CA ARG A 59 4.92 3.34 -20.15
C ARG A 59 4.29 1.99 -20.49
N PRO A 60 4.55 1.42 -21.70
CA PRO A 60 4.00 0.12 -22.09
C PRO A 60 4.65 -1.07 -21.37
N ASP A 61 5.68 -0.83 -20.60
CA ASP A 61 6.30 -1.79 -19.67
C ASP A 61 5.45 -2.02 -18.43
N VAL A 62 4.67 -1.02 -18.01
CA VAL A 62 3.71 -1.14 -16.91
C VAL A 62 2.47 -1.89 -17.39
N LEU A 63 2.10 -2.94 -16.66
CA LEU A 63 0.93 -3.78 -16.95
C LEU A 63 -0.26 -3.42 -16.08
N PHE A 64 -0.01 -3.22 -14.78
CA PHE A 64 -1.00 -2.81 -13.80
C PHE A 64 -0.45 -1.74 -12.89
N SER A 65 -1.35 -0.92 -12.35
CA SER A 65 -1.04 0.13 -11.40
C SER A 65 -2.07 0.16 -10.28
N GLY A 66 -1.64 0.57 -9.10
CA GLY A 66 -2.51 0.77 -7.95
C GLY A 66 -1.85 1.61 -6.89
N ALA A 67 -2.56 1.80 -5.78
CA ALA A 67 -2.05 2.51 -4.62
C ALA A 67 -2.41 1.75 -3.34
N ALA A 68 -1.51 1.76 -2.37
CA ALA A 68 -1.67 1.20 -1.05
C ALA A 68 -0.90 2.05 -0.04
N ASN A 69 -1.54 2.47 1.05
CA ASN A 69 -0.89 3.16 2.19
C ASN A 69 0.03 4.35 1.80
N GLY A 70 -0.41 5.17 0.83
CA GLY A 70 0.39 6.31 0.35
C GLY A 70 1.51 5.94 -0.63
N LEU A 71 1.68 4.67 -0.93
CA LEU A 71 2.58 4.14 -1.92
C LEU A 71 1.82 3.89 -3.23
N THR A 72 2.29 4.42 -4.35
CA THR A 72 1.84 4.02 -5.68
C THR A 72 2.73 2.89 -6.18
N PHE A 73 2.12 1.83 -6.71
CA PHE A 73 2.87 0.74 -7.30
C PHE A 73 2.53 0.55 -8.79
N HIS A 74 3.53 0.10 -9.54
CA HIS A 74 3.40 -0.27 -10.95
C HIS A 74 3.97 -1.67 -11.17
N ILE A 75 3.10 -2.64 -11.43
CA ILE A 75 3.54 -3.99 -11.83
C ILE A 75 3.96 -3.93 -13.29
N ARG A 76 5.22 -4.24 -13.54
CA ARG A 76 5.86 -4.18 -14.85
C ARG A 76 6.10 -5.57 -15.42
N LYS A 77 6.47 -5.64 -16.68
CA LYS A 77 6.83 -6.90 -17.34
C LYS A 77 8.02 -7.63 -16.71
N ASP A 78 8.89 -6.87 -16.05
CA ASP A 78 10.17 -7.34 -15.51
C ASP A 78 10.35 -7.06 -14.02
N GLY A 79 9.30 -6.67 -13.32
CA GLY A 79 9.37 -6.34 -11.90
C GLY A 79 8.20 -5.52 -11.39
N ILE A 80 8.44 -4.80 -10.29
CA ILE A 80 7.50 -3.83 -9.73
C ILE A 80 8.25 -2.54 -9.42
N SER A 81 7.60 -1.39 -9.61
CA SER A 81 8.09 -0.09 -9.15
C SER A 81 7.24 0.42 -8.01
N TYR A 82 7.86 0.92 -6.97
CA TYR A 82 7.23 1.67 -5.90
C TYR A 82 7.51 3.16 -6.10
N GLN A 83 6.48 3.97 -5.93
CA GLN A 83 6.59 5.43 -5.94
C GLN A 83 6.10 5.98 -4.61
N THR A 84 6.98 6.66 -3.91
CA THR A 84 6.68 7.49 -2.75
C THR A 84 6.61 8.94 -3.15
N SER A 85 5.81 9.74 -2.46
CA SER A 85 5.66 11.15 -2.76
C SER A 85 5.62 11.98 -1.48
N ARG A 86 6.13 13.20 -1.58
CA ARG A 86 6.06 14.20 -0.52
C ARG A 86 5.60 15.52 -1.12
N VAL A 87 4.64 16.17 -0.49
CA VAL A 87 4.25 17.54 -0.82
C VAL A 87 5.29 18.49 -0.22
N ASP A 88 5.96 19.25 -1.07
CA ASP A 88 6.99 20.21 -0.65
C ASP A 88 6.41 21.60 -0.40
N SER A 89 5.38 21.99 -1.13
CA SER A 89 4.62 23.23 -0.90
C SER A 89 3.17 23.10 -1.32
N TRP A 90 2.31 23.94 -0.74
CA TRP A 90 0.89 24.03 -1.06
C TRP A 90 0.60 25.34 -1.77
N LYS A 91 -0.34 25.37 -2.69
CA LYS A 91 -0.79 26.62 -3.32
C LYS A 91 -1.38 27.55 -2.27
N GLU A 92 -0.94 28.81 -2.30
CA GLU A 92 -1.60 29.85 -1.54
C GLU A 92 -3.05 29.98 -2.05
N GLN A 93 -3.99 30.12 -1.12
CA GLN A 93 -5.39 30.37 -1.47
C GLN A 93 -5.49 31.77 -2.09
N ASP A 94 -6.17 31.87 -3.22
CA ASP A 94 -6.49 33.17 -3.79
C ASP A 94 -7.56 33.82 -2.91
N GLU A 95 -7.17 34.79 -2.06
CA GLU A 95 -8.06 35.52 -1.15
C GLU A 95 -9.15 36.32 -1.89
N ASN A 96 -9.12 36.37 -3.24
CA ASN A 96 -10.03 37.12 -4.08
C ASN A 96 -11.14 36.27 -4.72
N LEU A 97 -11.37 35.04 -4.27
CA LEU A 97 -12.52 34.27 -4.76
C LEU A 97 -13.83 34.92 -4.31
N PRO A 98 -14.82 35.11 -5.21
CA PRO A 98 -16.11 35.71 -4.87
C PRO A 98 -16.79 34.95 -3.72
N GLU A 99 -17.33 35.66 -2.74
CA GLU A 99 -18.20 35.11 -1.70
C GLU A 99 -19.30 34.26 -2.35
N GLY A 100 -19.37 32.98 -2.05
CA GLY A 100 -20.36 32.03 -2.59
C GLY A 100 -19.77 30.92 -3.47
N MET A 101 -18.48 30.96 -3.83
CA MET A 101 -17.78 29.81 -4.46
C MET A 101 -17.00 28.97 -3.47
N VAL A 102 -16.99 29.37 -2.21
CA VAL A 102 -16.35 28.62 -1.12
C VAL A 102 -17.46 27.85 -0.42
N GLU A 103 -17.62 26.56 -0.69
CA GLU A 103 -18.36 25.69 0.24
C GLU A 103 -17.57 25.67 1.56
N GLU A 104 -18.19 26.22 2.62
CA GLU A 104 -17.62 26.20 3.95
C GLU A 104 -17.23 24.74 4.31
N GLY A 105 -15.94 24.44 4.35
CA GLY A 105 -15.38 23.21 4.86
C GLY A 105 -14.56 22.34 3.90
N LYS A 106 -14.42 22.66 2.61
CA LYS A 106 -13.62 21.90 1.64
C LYS A 106 -12.86 22.77 0.66
N LEU A 107 -11.89 23.51 1.14
CA LEU A 107 -10.75 23.88 0.30
C LEU A 107 -9.71 22.78 0.51
N ASP A 108 -9.78 21.73 -0.32
CA ASP A 108 -8.69 20.78 -0.44
C ASP A 108 -7.47 21.59 -0.89
N SER A 109 -6.48 21.70 -0.01
CA SER A 109 -5.22 22.36 -0.34
C SER A 109 -4.60 21.60 -1.53
N VAL A 110 -4.39 22.31 -2.63
CA VAL A 110 -3.80 21.74 -3.85
C VAL A 110 -2.27 21.82 -3.71
N PRO A 111 -1.55 20.71 -3.86
CA PRO A 111 -0.10 20.76 -3.89
C PRO A 111 0.41 21.69 -4.97
N ASP A 112 1.37 22.57 -4.63
CA ASP A 112 2.09 23.43 -5.58
C ASP A 112 3.34 22.73 -6.09
N GLN A 113 4.11 22.14 -5.18
CA GLN A 113 5.28 21.34 -5.50
C GLN A 113 5.21 19.99 -4.79
N MET A 114 5.63 18.96 -5.49
CA MET A 114 5.68 17.58 -4.97
C MET A 114 6.95 16.89 -5.47
N THR A 115 7.66 16.27 -4.55
CA THR A 115 8.76 15.36 -4.89
C THR A 115 8.21 13.94 -4.98
N ILE A 116 8.51 13.26 -6.09
CA ILE A 116 8.19 11.83 -6.29
C ILE A 116 9.50 11.07 -6.39
N TYR A 117 9.62 9.98 -5.66
CA TYR A 117 10.76 9.09 -5.72
C TYR A 117 10.34 7.69 -6.12
N ARG A 118 11.11 7.06 -7.02
CA ARG A 118 10.82 5.72 -7.54
C ARG A 118 11.91 4.73 -7.15
N THR A 119 11.49 3.59 -6.64
CA THR A 119 12.32 2.43 -6.36
C THR A 119 11.88 1.28 -7.26
N ASP A 120 12.79 0.70 -8.02
CA ASP A 120 12.52 -0.39 -8.95
C ASP A 120 13.01 -1.73 -8.37
N ILE A 121 12.13 -2.71 -8.33
CA ILE A 121 12.42 -4.11 -8.03
C ILE A 121 12.38 -4.86 -9.35
N ASN A 122 13.51 -5.39 -9.80
CA ASN A 122 13.66 -6.03 -11.10
C ASN A 122 13.93 -7.53 -10.94
N TRP A 123 13.11 -8.38 -11.56
CA TRP A 123 13.28 -9.83 -11.50
C TRP A 123 14.59 -10.27 -12.16
N LEU A 124 15.35 -11.15 -11.53
CA LEU A 124 16.59 -11.72 -12.06
C LEU A 124 16.38 -13.15 -12.54
N GLY A 125 16.78 -13.42 -13.79
CA GLY A 125 16.71 -14.79 -14.34
C GLY A 125 15.30 -15.34 -14.52
N PHE A 126 14.29 -14.49 -14.57
CA PHE A 126 12.90 -14.89 -14.73
C PHE A 126 12.61 -15.43 -16.15
N ASN A 127 11.56 -16.24 -16.26
CA ASN A 127 11.06 -16.73 -17.54
C ASN A 127 10.35 -15.61 -18.30
N LYS A 128 10.77 -15.29 -19.50
CA LYS A 128 10.15 -14.22 -20.32
C LYS A 128 8.83 -14.65 -20.98
N ASP A 129 8.55 -15.95 -21.02
CA ASP A 129 7.34 -16.54 -21.61
C ASP A 129 6.27 -16.83 -20.54
N TYR A 130 6.32 -16.13 -19.38
CA TYR A 130 5.28 -16.20 -18.37
C TYR A 130 3.94 -15.70 -18.91
N THR A 131 2.84 -16.17 -18.35
CA THR A 131 1.49 -15.68 -18.67
C THR A 131 0.87 -14.94 -17.49
N ILE A 132 -0.11 -14.07 -17.78
CA ILE A 132 -0.77 -13.26 -16.76
C ILE A 132 -2.23 -13.68 -16.67
N GLU A 133 -2.65 -13.94 -15.45
CA GLU A 133 -4.06 -14.17 -15.10
C GLU A 133 -4.50 -13.03 -14.18
N SER A 134 -5.58 -12.35 -14.54
CA SER A 134 -6.24 -11.37 -13.68
C SER A 134 -7.36 -12.04 -12.92
N GLY A 135 -7.53 -11.67 -11.65
CA GLY A 135 -8.63 -12.12 -10.83
C GLY A 135 -9.98 -11.53 -11.27
N GLU A 136 -10.91 -11.43 -10.34
CA GLU A 136 -12.23 -10.86 -10.64
C GLU A 136 -12.11 -9.37 -11.00
N ALA A 137 -12.78 -8.99 -12.08
CA ALA A 137 -12.89 -7.57 -12.43
C ALA A 137 -13.80 -6.86 -11.43
N LYS A 138 -13.34 -5.76 -10.86
CA LYS A 138 -14.18 -4.90 -10.04
C LYS A 138 -15.29 -4.28 -10.88
N ALA A 139 -16.40 -3.94 -10.23
CA ALA A 139 -17.54 -3.32 -10.92
C ALA A 139 -17.14 -2.00 -11.56
N GLY A 140 -17.59 -1.77 -12.80
CA GLY A 140 -17.30 -0.56 -13.55
C GLY A 140 -15.97 -0.57 -14.31
N PHE A 141 -15.68 0.55 -14.94
CA PHE A 141 -14.44 0.82 -15.67
C PHE A 141 -14.17 2.32 -15.70
N ASN A 142 -12.95 2.69 -15.98
CA ASN A 142 -12.53 4.08 -16.16
C ASN A 142 -12.20 4.36 -17.63
N ASN A 143 -12.43 5.61 -18.06
CA ASN A 143 -11.96 6.14 -19.32
C ASN A 143 -11.02 7.31 -19.03
N TYR A 144 -9.86 7.30 -19.64
CA TYR A 144 -8.82 8.32 -19.42
C TYR A 144 -8.63 9.12 -20.71
N TYR A 145 -8.66 10.44 -20.58
CA TYR A 145 -8.35 11.40 -21.64
C TYR A 145 -7.22 12.29 -21.14
N LEU A 146 -6.00 11.87 -21.40
CA LEU A 146 -4.79 12.51 -20.86
C LEU A 146 -3.90 13.00 -22.02
N PRO A 147 -3.05 14.01 -21.80
CA PRO A 147 -2.06 14.42 -22.79
C PRO A 147 -1.15 13.30 -23.28
N SER A 148 -0.89 12.31 -22.43
CA SER A 148 -0.09 11.10 -22.74
C SER A 148 -0.84 10.06 -23.57
N CYS A 149 -2.17 10.11 -23.61
CA CYS A 149 -3.01 9.24 -24.43
C CYS A 149 -4.18 10.02 -25.06
N PRO A 150 -3.92 10.87 -26.07
CA PRO A 150 -4.91 11.77 -26.66
C PRO A 150 -6.09 11.04 -27.32
N GLU A 151 -5.89 9.83 -27.81
CA GLU A 151 -6.96 8.97 -28.36
C GLU A 151 -7.84 8.37 -27.25
N GLY A 152 -7.47 8.53 -25.98
CA GLY A 152 -8.13 7.99 -24.81
C GLY A 152 -7.80 6.54 -24.52
N ALA A 153 -7.69 6.19 -23.26
CA ALA A 153 -7.65 4.81 -22.78
C ALA A 153 -9.04 4.43 -22.26
N MET A 154 -9.75 3.59 -23.04
CA MET A 154 -11.16 3.29 -22.83
C MET A 154 -11.39 1.95 -22.17
N ASN A 155 -12.46 1.87 -21.35
CA ASN A 155 -12.87 0.64 -20.68
C ASN A 155 -11.75 0.00 -19.84
N VAL A 156 -10.96 0.83 -19.17
CA VAL A 156 -9.87 0.39 -18.29
C VAL A 156 -10.48 -0.21 -17.04
N LYS A 157 -10.18 -1.48 -16.81
CA LYS A 157 -10.70 -2.26 -15.67
C LYS A 157 -9.69 -2.31 -14.53
N SER A 158 -10.21 -2.53 -13.34
CA SER A 158 -9.43 -2.86 -12.14
C SER A 158 -9.81 -4.26 -11.67
N TYR A 159 -8.83 -4.99 -11.15
CA TYR A 159 -8.97 -6.37 -10.72
C TYR A 159 -8.67 -6.52 -9.23
N THR A 160 -9.15 -7.61 -8.63
CA THR A 160 -8.91 -7.94 -7.22
C THR A 160 -7.49 -8.44 -6.97
N ASP A 161 -6.92 -9.14 -7.94
CA ASP A 161 -5.60 -9.74 -7.89
C ASP A 161 -5.04 -9.94 -9.31
N VAL A 162 -3.73 -10.17 -9.38
CA VAL A 162 -3.00 -10.49 -10.62
C VAL A 162 -1.98 -11.56 -10.35
N THR A 163 -1.97 -12.62 -11.16
CA THR A 163 -1.02 -13.72 -11.05
C THR A 163 -0.15 -13.81 -12.30
N PHE A 164 1.17 -13.80 -12.11
CA PHE A 164 2.14 -14.10 -13.15
C PHE A 164 2.48 -15.60 -13.06
N LYS A 165 1.94 -16.36 -14.00
CA LYS A 165 2.10 -17.79 -14.05
C LYS A 165 3.44 -18.17 -14.64
N ASN A 166 4.16 -19.04 -13.94
CA ASN A 166 5.46 -19.54 -14.38
C ASN A 166 6.50 -18.41 -14.56
N LEU A 167 6.47 -17.40 -13.67
CA LEU A 167 7.44 -16.30 -13.68
C LEU A 167 8.88 -16.81 -13.53
N TYR A 168 9.10 -17.79 -12.68
CA TYR A 168 10.27 -18.65 -12.74
C TYR A 168 9.79 -20.08 -13.05
N ALA A 169 10.63 -20.91 -13.64
CA ALA A 169 10.22 -22.27 -13.99
C ALA A 169 9.65 -23.00 -12.78
N GLY A 170 8.34 -23.25 -12.78
CA GLY A 170 7.59 -23.88 -11.70
C GLY A 170 7.21 -22.92 -10.53
N VAL A 171 7.36 -21.60 -10.71
CA VAL A 171 6.96 -20.60 -9.69
C VAL A 171 6.01 -19.58 -10.29
N ASP A 172 4.87 -19.41 -9.66
CA ASP A 172 3.93 -18.32 -9.91
C ASP A 172 4.16 -17.19 -8.91
N VAL A 173 3.80 -15.95 -9.28
CA VAL A 173 3.75 -14.82 -8.36
C VAL A 173 2.37 -14.21 -8.41
N LYS A 174 1.69 -14.13 -7.27
CA LYS A 174 0.36 -13.56 -7.13
C LYS A 174 0.41 -12.29 -6.29
N TRP A 175 -0.05 -11.18 -6.84
CA TRP A 175 -0.32 -9.93 -6.10
C TRP A 175 -1.79 -9.84 -5.78
N TYR A 176 -2.11 -9.43 -4.56
CA TYR A 176 -3.49 -9.29 -4.10
C TYR A 176 -3.61 -8.24 -3.00
N GLU A 177 -4.83 -7.94 -2.60
CA GLU A 177 -5.13 -7.08 -1.46
C GLU A 177 -5.45 -7.93 -0.24
N LYS A 178 -4.90 -7.56 0.90
CA LYS A 178 -5.22 -8.15 2.20
C LYS A 178 -5.21 -7.07 3.27
N ASN A 179 -6.36 -6.86 3.92
CA ASN A 179 -6.55 -5.85 4.97
C ASN A 179 -6.28 -4.39 4.54
N GLY A 180 -6.39 -4.07 3.26
CA GLY A 180 -6.11 -2.76 2.69
C GLY A 180 -4.65 -2.57 2.28
N GLU A 181 -3.83 -3.60 2.34
CA GLU A 181 -2.42 -3.60 2.00
C GLU A 181 -2.16 -4.37 0.70
N LEU A 182 -1.07 -4.01 0.02
CA LEU A 182 -0.56 -4.77 -1.13
C LEU A 182 0.23 -5.97 -0.59
N GLU A 183 -0.15 -7.16 -1.01
CA GLU A 183 0.52 -8.41 -0.67
C GLU A 183 0.93 -9.16 -1.94
N TYR A 184 1.89 -10.06 -1.82
CA TYR A 184 2.27 -10.95 -2.91
C TYR A 184 2.81 -12.28 -2.39
N ASP A 185 2.49 -13.36 -3.11
CA ASP A 185 2.95 -14.71 -2.81
C ASP A 185 3.80 -15.26 -3.95
N PHE A 186 4.88 -15.96 -3.62
CA PHE A 186 5.53 -16.88 -4.52
C PHE A 186 4.98 -18.29 -4.29
N ILE A 187 4.34 -18.86 -5.28
CA ILE A 187 3.73 -20.20 -5.24
C ILE A 187 4.68 -21.14 -5.99
N VAL A 188 5.41 -21.96 -5.25
CA VAL A 188 6.44 -22.87 -5.75
C VAL A 188 5.83 -24.25 -5.93
N ALA A 189 5.86 -24.78 -7.15
CA ALA A 189 5.36 -26.12 -7.45
C ALA A 189 6.27 -27.23 -6.86
N PRO A 190 5.76 -28.45 -6.65
CA PRO A 190 6.58 -29.58 -6.21
C PRO A 190 7.80 -29.81 -7.10
N ASN A 191 8.90 -30.21 -6.49
CA ASN A 191 10.18 -30.47 -7.15
C ASN A 191 10.77 -29.27 -7.91
N THR A 192 10.44 -28.06 -7.47
CA THR A 192 10.92 -26.80 -8.06
C THR A 192 12.00 -26.17 -7.19
N ASP A 193 13.06 -25.71 -7.81
CA ASP A 193 14.17 -25.01 -7.15
C ASP A 193 13.79 -23.55 -6.86
N TYR A 194 13.38 -23.25 -5.63
CA TYR A 194 13.01 -21.91 -5.18
C TYR A 194 14.20 -20.94 -5.16
N THR A 195 15.44 -21.41 -5.15
CA THR A 195 16.62 -20.53 -5.10
C THR A 195 16.82 -19.70 -6.37
N LYS A 196 16.05 -19.99 -7.42
CA LYS A 196 15.97 -19.17 -8.63
C LYS A 196 15.19 -17.86 -8.41
N ILE A 197 14.36 -17.79 -7.38
CA ILE A 197 13.61 -16.59 -7.04
C ILE A 197 14.60 -15.54 -6.55
N ALA A 198 14.79 -14.50 -7.36
CA ALA A 198 15.69 -13.41 -7.00
C ALA A 198 15.32 -12.14 -7.76
N TRP A 199 15.62 -11.01 -7.15
CA TRP A 199 15.45 -9.69 -7.76
C TRP A 199 16.55 -8.72 -7.32
N GLU A 200 16.64 -7.62 -8.03
CA GLU A 200 17.55 -6.52 -7.75
C GLU A 200 16.74 -5.26 -7.42
N ILE A 201 17.16 -4.53 -6.41
CA ILE A 201 16.54 -3.26 -6.02
C ILE A 201 17.41 -2.11 -6.54
N GLN A 202 16.79 -1.21 -7.31
CA GLN A 202 17.39 0.01 -7.82
C GLN A 202 16.67 1.23 -7.24
N GLY A 203 17.41 2.32 -6.98
CA GLY A 203 16.87 3.53 -6.35
C GLY A 203 16.92 3.50 -4.83
N ALA A 204 17.41 2.45 -4.18
CA ALA A 204 17.66 2.46 -2.75
C ALA A 204 18.99 3.14 -2.40
N GLU A 205 18.99 3.96 -1.33
CA GLU A 205 20.23 4.45 -0.72
C GLU A 205 20.95 3.34 0.06
N LYS A 206 20.15 2.48 0.70
CA LYS A 206 20.62 1.35 1.50
C LYS A 206 19.56 0.27 1.56
N ILE A 207 20.02 -0.99 1.55
CA ILE A 207 19.19 -2.17 1.77
C ILE A 207 19.76 -2.91 2.98
N SER A 208 18.92 -3.29 3.93
CA SER A 208 19.35 -3.97 5.15
C SER A 208 18.24 -4.85 5.72
N ILE A 209 18.61 -5.79 6.59
CA ILE A 209 17.68 -6.56 7.42
C ILE A 209 17.56 -5.85 8.77
N GLY A 210 16.34 -5.60 9.21
CA GLY A 210 16.04 -5.03 10.51
C GLY A 210 16.07 -6.08 11.63
N GLU A 211 15.87 -5.62 12.85
CA GLU A 211 15.98 -6.47 14.07
C GLU A 211 14.93 -7.59 14.12
N ASN A 212 13.77 -7.39 13.47
CA ASN A 212 12.71 -8.39 13.40
C ASN A 212 12.75 -9.22 12.10
N GLY A 213 13.85 -9.15 11.35
CA GLY A 213 14.03 -9.88 10.09
C GLY A 213 13.37 -9.23 8.87
N GLN A 214 12.79 -8.03 9.00
CA GLN A 214 12.20 -7.28 7.89
C GLN A 214 13.28 -6.75 6.92
N LEU A 215 12.94 -6.68 5.64
CA LEU A 215 13.74 -6.03 4.61
C LEU A 215 13.45 -4.52 4.65
N ILE A 216 14.48 -3.72 4.89
CA ILE A 216 14.40 -2.25 4.93
C ILE A 216 15.07 -1.69 3.68
N ILE A 217 14.31 -0.96 2.88
CA ILE A 217 14.75 -0.28 1.67
C ILE A 217 14.71 1.22 1.95
N LYS A 218 15.88 1.80 2.27
CA LYS A 218 15.99 3.22 2.55
C LYS A 218 16.04 4.04 1.27
N THR A 219 15.21 5.07 1.22
CA THR A 219 15.12 6.03 0.10
C THR A 219 15.27 7.46 0.62
N PRO A 220 15.49 8.46 -0.26
CA PRO A 220 15.49 9.88 0.15
C PRO A 220 14.17 10.39 0.74
N LEU A 221 13.06 9.70 0.49
CA LEU A 221 11.73 10.08 1.00
C LEU A 221 11.24 9.20 2.15
N GLY A 222 12.08 8.38 2.75
CA GLY A 222 11.74 7.49 3.84
C GLY A 222 12.13 6.04 3.57
N GLU A 223 11.59 5.14 4.34
CA GLU A 223 11.88 3.71 4.27
C GLU A 223 10.66 2.94 3.75
N ILE A 224 10.91 1.97 2.88
CA ILE A 224 9.94 0.96 2.48
C ILE A 224 10.33 -0.31 3.23
N GLU A 225 9.39 -0.88 3.97
CA GLU A 225 9.62 -2.10 4.75
C GLU A 225 8.79 -3.25 4.19
N GLU A 226 9.44 -4.39 3.99
CA GLU A 226 8.78 -5.67 3.76
C GLU A 226 9.08 -6.58 4.95
N GLN A 227 8.06 -7.16 5.55
CA GLN A 227 8.20 -7.96 6.77
C GLN A 227 9.07 -9.20 6.53
N ALA A 228 9.52 -9.83 7.60
CA ALA A 228 10.19 -11.12 7.49
C ALA A 228 9.27 -12.10 6.75
N PRO A 229 9.76 -12.79 5.71
CA PRO A 229 8.93 -13.69 4.91
C PRO A 229 8.49 -14.87 5.76
N ILE A 230 7.28 -15.35 5.50
CA ILE A 230 6.75 -16.57 6.08
C ILE A 230 6.56 -17.57 4.94
N ALA A 231 6.86 -18.84 5.17
CA ALA A 231 6.61 -19.87 4.17
C ALA A 231 5.72 -20.97 4.72
N PHE A 232 4.92 -21.60 3.86
CA PHE A 232 3.96 -22.62 4.25
C PHE A 232 3.89 -23.78 3.26
N GLN A 233 3.71 -24.98 3.79
CA GLN A 233 3.25 -26.16 3.06
C GLN A 233 1.92 -26.61 3.66
N GLY A 234 0.80 -26.27 3.02
CA GLY A 234 -0.52 -26.40 3.63
C GLY A 234 -0.61 -25.59 4.92
N GLU A 235 -0.81 -26.27 6.06
CA GLU A 235 -0.87 -25.63 7.39
C GLU A 235 0.48 -25.61 8.13
N ILE A 236 1.52 -26.25 7.55
CA ILE A 236 2.85 -26.34 8.18
C ILE A 236 3.66 -25.12 7.81
N GLN A 237 4.06 -24.37 8.81
CA GLN A 237 4.97 -23.24 8.63
C GLN A 237 6.41 -23.74 8.42
N VAL A 238 7.09 -23.14 7.44
CA VAL A 238 8.51 -23.36 7.11
C VAL A 238 9.26 -22.09 7.48
N GLU A 239 10.42 -22.24 8.10
CA GLU A 239 11.31 -21.10 8.38
C GLU A 239 11.69 -20.39 7.08
N ALA A 240 11.58 -19.08 7.05
CA ALA A 240 11.95 -18.27 5.91
C ALA A 240 12.65 -16.98 6.39
N ALA A 241 13.60 -16.51 5.61
CA ALA A 241 14.31 -15.27 5.87
C ALA A 241 14.72 -14.61 4.55
N TRP A 242 14.89 -13.29 4.56
CA TRP A 242 15.52 -12.56 3.48
C TRP A 242 17.02 -12.89 3.40
N LYS A 243 17.52 -12.99 2.19
CA LYS A 243 18.95 -13.11 1.89
C LYS A 243 19.36 -11.96 0.98
N ILE A 244 20.33 -11.17 1.44
CA ILE A 244 20.87 -10.00 0.72
C ILE A 244 22.29 -10.34 0.25
N ASP A 245 22.57 -10.07 -1.03
CA ASP A 245 23.90 -10.13 -1.64
C ASP A 245 24.09 -8.89 -2.51
N GLY A 246 24.66 -7.83 -1.92
CA GLY A 246 24.67 -6.50 -2.52
C GLY A 246 23.27 -5.95 -2.73
N ASN A 247 22.88 -5.70 -3.97
CA ASN A 247 21.52 -5.26 -4.34
C ASN A 247 20.57 -6.43 -4.69
N LYS A 248 21.11 -7.65 -4.70
CA LYS A 248 20.32 -8.86 -4.99
C LYS A 248 19.64 -9.35 -3.73
N ILE A 249 18.33 -9.53 -3.83
CA ILE A 249 17.47 -10.09 -2.78
C ILE A 249 16.98 -11.46 -3.22
N SER A 250 16.88 -12.36 -2.28
CA SER A 250 16.36 -13.71 -2.44
C SER A 250 15.88 -14.23 -1.08
N PHE A 251 15.42 -15.49 -1.04
CA PHE A 251 15.00 -16.16 0.18
C PHE A 251 16.02 -17.17 0.66
N GLN A 252 16.04 -17.38 1.97
CA GLN A 252 16.64 -18.52 2.62
C GLN A 252 15.53 -19.25 3.37
N LEU A 253 15.35 -20.54 3.07
CA LEU A 253 14.32 -21.37 3.70
C LEU A 253 14.96 -22.43 4.60
N GLY A 254 14.22 -22.83 5.64
CA GLY A 254 14.49 -24.02 6.43
C GLY A 254 14.17 -25.30 5.66
N SER A 255 14.16 -26.44 6.37
CA SER A 255 13.82 -27.73 5.78
C SER A 255 12.34 -27.82 5.45
N TYR A 256 11.99 -28.29 4.26
CA TYR A 256 10.62 -28.51 3.81
C TYR A 256 10.56 -29.77 2.90
N ASN A 257 9.34 -30.23 2.58
CA ASN A 257 9.14 -31.37 1.69
C ASN A 257 9.11 -30.90 0.23
N GLU A 258 10.16 -31.17 -0.53
CA GLU A 258 10.27 -30.76 -1.94
C GLU A 258 9.18 -31.37 -2.85
N ASN A 259 8.50 -32.47 -2.43
CA ASN A 259 7.44 -33.09 -3.21
C ASN A 259 6.07 -32.44 -3.03
N GLU A 260 5.97 -31.41 -2.22
CA GLU A 260 4.75 -30.64 -1.97
C GLU A 260 4.93 -29.20 -2.44
N SER A 261 3.81 -28.54 -2.75
CA SER A 261 3.85 -27.11 -3.08
C SER A 261 4.21 -26.29 -1.83
N LEU A 262 4.93 -25.20 -2.06
CA LEU A 262 5.34 -24.26 -1.03
C LEU A 262 4.84 -22.86 -1.40
N THR A 263 4.29 -22.14 -0.45
CA THR A 263 3.97 -20.72 -0.59
C THR A 263 4.94 -19.90 0.24
N ILE A 264 5.57 -18.88 -0.36
CA ILE A 264 6.41 -17.90 0.34
C ILE A 264 5.66 -16.59 0.30
N ASP A 265 5.26 -16.08 1.47
CA ASP A 265 4.46 -14.88 1.71
C ASP A 265 5.36 -13.83 2.39
N PRO A 266 5.90 -12.86 1.64
CA PRO A 266 6.58 -11.70 2.20
C PRO A 266 5.53 -10.68 2.61
N VAL A 267 5.00 -10.81 3.82
CA VAL A 267 3.92 -9.94 4.33
C VAL A 267 4.37 -8.49 4.40
N VAL A 268 3.74 -7.60 3.67
CA VAL A 268 3.88 -6.16 3.85
C VAL A 268 2.99 -5.73 5.02
N ARG A 269 3.44 -6.01 6.25
CA ARG A 269 2.69 -5.68 7.46
C ARG A 269 3.50 -4.72 8.31
N LEU A 270 3.00 -3.51 8.50
CA LEU A 270 3.65 -2.58 9.44
C LEU A 270 3.62 -3.15 10.86
N TRP A 271 2.48 -3.41 11.42
CA TRP A 271 2.26 -4.16 12.66
C TRP A 271 0.77 -4.38 12.91
N GLY A 272 0.45 -5.30 13.82
CA GLY A 272 -0.91 -5.46 14.29
C GLY A 272 -0.89 -5.84 15.76
N THR A 273 -1.78 -5.24 16.55
CA THR A 273 -1.94 -5.56 17.96
C THR A 273 -3.42 -5.63 18.33
N TYR A 274 -3.72 -6.36 19.38
CA TYR A 274 -5.02 -6.35 20.02
C TYR A 274 -4.99 -5.37 21.18
N TYR A 275 -6.05 -4.59 21.33
CA TYR A 275 -6.23 -3.70 22.46
C TYR A 275 -7.57 -3.97 23.11
N GLY A 276 -7.53 -4.25 24.41
CA GLY A 276 -8.69 -4.62 25.21
C GLY A 276 -8.33 -5.72 26.20
N GLU A 277 -9.31 -6.15 26.95
CA GLU A 277 -9.21 -7.30 27.86
C GLU A 277 -10.39 -8.27 27.69
N SER A 278 -10.90 -8.85 28.78
CA SER A 278 -12.01 -9.84 28.73
C SER A 278 -13.38 -9.22 28.40
N GLY A 279 -13.43 -7.88 28.33
CA GLY A 279 -14.64 -7.11 28.10
C GLY A 279 -15.05 -6.91 26.65
N LYS A 280 -15.88 -5.89 26.42
CA LYS A 280 -16.25 -5.45 25.08
C LYS A 280 -15.67 -4.06 24.84
N GLU A 281 -14.69 -4.00 23.99
CA GLU A 281 -14.11 -2.78 23.47
C GLU A 281 -14.54 -2.57 22.03
N TYR A 282 -14.86 -1.32 21.69
CA TYR A 282 -15.23 -0.90 20.35
C TYR A 282 -14.28 0.21 19.90
N GLY A 283 -13.37 -0.09 18.98
CA GLY A 283 -12.59 0.93 18.30
C GLY A 283 -13.51 1.79 17.42
N ARG A 284 -13.44 3.12 17.56
CA ARG A 284 -14.28 4.07 16.84
C ARG A 284 -13.53 4.85 15.80
N SER A 285 -12.29 5.23 16.07
CA SER A 285 -11.45 6.02 15.17
C SER A 285 -9.99 5.80 15.49
N CYS A 286 -9.14 5.93 14.47
CA CYS A 286 -7.70 5.99 14.64
C CYS A 286 -7.11 7.13 13.80
N ALA A 287 -5.98 7.67 14.26
CA ALA A 287 -5.20 8.69 13.58
C ALA A 287 -3.71 8.43 13.79
N THR A 288 -2.87 8.96 12.92
CA THR A 288 -1.41 8.91 13.05
C THR A 288 -0.84 10.32 13.16
N ASP A 289 0.28 10.47 13.87
CA ASP A 289 1.06 11.72 13.85
C ASP A 289 2.26 11.62 12.89
N ALA A 290 2.99 12.73 12.75
CA ALA A 290 4.16 12.81 11.86
C ALA A 290 5.34 11.90 12.30
N SER A 291 5.28 11.32 13.50
CA SER A 291 6.25 10.33 14.00
C SER A 291 5.72 8.90 13.90
N GLU A 292 4.66 8.69 13.08
CA GLU A 292 3.99 7.39 12.84
C GLU A 292 3.41 6.74 14.11
N ASN A 293 3.20 7.53 15.18
CA ASN A 293 2.47 7.02 16.32
C ASN A 293 0.99 6.91 15.96
N VAL A 294 0.35 5.82 16.40
CA VAL A 294 -1.08 5.56 16.18
C VAL A 294 -1.86 5.88 17.46
N TYR A 295 -2.91 6.66 17.30
CA TYR A 295 -3.87 6.99 18.36
C TYR A 295 -5.18 6.28 18.03
N LEU A 296 -5.61 5.39 18.91
CA LEU A 296 -6.90 4.69 18.81
C LEU A 296 -7.86 5.24 19.87
N ALA A 297 -8.99 5.76 19.42
CA ALA A 297 -10.11 6.18 20.27
C ALA A 297 -11.25 5.16 20.20
N GLY A 298 -11.91 4.91 21.31
CA GLY A 298 -12.98 3.93 21.37
C GLY A 298 -13.78 3.97 22.66
N GLU A 299 -14.56 2.93 22.87
CA GLU A 299 -15.42 2.73 24.06
C GLU A 299 -15.12 1.37 24.69
N THR A 300 -15.11 1.33 26.02
CA THR A 300 -15.09 0.09 26.81
C THR A 300 -16.36 -0.01 27.64
N ARG A 301 -16.88 -1.19 27.83
CA ARG A 301 -18.17 -1.41 28.52
C ARG A 301 -18.07 -2.12 29.87
N GLU A 302 -16.93 -2.65 30.25
CA GLU A 302 -16.83 -3.41 31.49
C GLU A 302 -16.21 -2.63 32.64
N SER A 303 -16.86 -2.72 33.83
CA SER A 303 -16.57 -1.91 35.00
C SER A 303 -15.36 -2.35 35.84
N TYR A 304 -14.67 -3.43 35.48
CA TYR A 304 -13.59 -3.99 36.30
C TYR A 304 -12.25 -4.17 35.60
N VAL A 305 -12.13 -3.66 34.40
CA VAL A 305 -10.96 -3.96 33.55
C VAL A 305 -10.07 -2.74 33.42
N ALA A 306 -8.85 -2.87 33.86
CA ALA A 306 -7.81 -1.84 33.75
C ALA A 306 -7.18 -1.86 32.37
N ILE A 307 -7.84 -1.34 31.35
CA ILE A 307 -7.20 -1.12 30.02
C ILE A 307 -6.26 0.09 30.05
N ALA A 308 -6.38 0.94 31.05
CA ALA A 308 -5.58 2.15 31.20
C ALA A 308 -4.14 1.87 31.64
N THR A 309 -3.22 2.73 31.23
CA THR A 309 -1.81 2.69 31.63
C THR A 309 -1.65 3.29 33.03
N ILE A 310 -0.64 2.85 33.79
CA ILE A 310 -0.30 3.47 35.07
C ILE A 310 -0.06 4.98 34.87
N GLY A 311 -0.74 5.79 35.68
CA GLY A 311 -0.67 7.26 35.59
C GLY A 311 -1.69 7.92 34.66
N ALA A 312 -2.58 7.15 34.02
CA ALA A 312 -3.71 7.71 33.31
C ALA A 312 -4.65 8.48 34.25
N HIS A 313 -5.34 9.47 33.71
CA HIS A 313 -6.28 10.31 34.48
C HIS A 313 -7.39 9.46 35.12
N GLN A 314 -7.93 8.50 34.39
CA GLN A 314 -8.89 7.51 34.88
C GLN A 314 -8.39 6.10 34.53
N THR A 315 -8.20 5.30 35.57
CA THR A 315 -7.60 3.95 35.42
C THR A 315 -8.62 2.82 35.46
N THR A 316 -9.86 3.11 35.84
CA THR A 316 -10.95 2.11 35.92
C THR A 316 -12.26 2.73 35.45
N ASN A 317 -13.03 1.93 34.72
CA ASN A 317 -14.41 2.25 34.43
C ASN A 317 -15.25 2.05 35.71
N VAL A 318 -15.98 3.08 36.15
CA VAL A 318 -16.76 3.04 37.39
C VAL A 318 -18.25 2.81 37.18
N SER A 319 -18.71 2.69 35.95
CA SER A 319 -20.11 2.51 35.61
C SER A 319 -20.32 1.32 34.67
N ASN A 320 -21.51 0.71 34.69
CA ASN A 320 -21.90 -0.31 33.71
C ASN A 320 -22.24 0.28 32.33
N ASN A 321 -21.87 1.54 32.08
CA ASN A 321 -22.05 2.22 30.80
C ASN A 321 -20.75 2.23 30.02
N ASN A 322 -20.82 2.59 28.75
CA ASN A 322 -19.64 2.77 27.92
C ASN A 322 -18.85 3.99 28.36
N ASP A 323 -17.58 3.80 28.67
CA ASP A 323 -16.62 4.88 28.89
C ASP A 323 -15.70 5.00 27.67
N ALA A 324 -15.30 6.24 27.35
CA ALA A 324 -14.37 6.47 26.25
C ALA A 324 -12.94 6.13 26.66
N PHE A 325 -12.17 5.57 25.74
CA PHE A 325 -10.71 5.44 25.89
C PHE A 325 -9.96 6.10 24.74
N LEU A 326 -8.73 6.50 25.00
CA LEU A 326 -7.75 6.92 24.03
C LEU A 326 -6.44 6.22 24.37
N VAL A 327 -5.84 5.56 23.39
CA VAL A 327 -4.56 4.86 23.55
C VAL A 327 -3.60 5.29 22.45
N LYS A 328 -2.31 5.38 22.80
CA LYS A 328 -1.22 5.68 21.87
C LYS A 328 -0.31 4.46 21.72
N PHE A 329 -0.02 4.09 20.48
CA PHE A 329 1.03 3.17 20.11
C PHE A 329 2.14 3.92 19.37
N ASN A 330 3.40 3.50 19.50
CA ASN A 330 4.46 4.03 18.66
C ASN A 330 4.44 3.39 17.27
N SER A 331 5.34 3.79 16.37
CA SER A 331 5.47 3.27 15.01
C SER A 331 5.75 1.75 14.94
N LEU A 332 6.16 1.13 16.05
CA LEU A 332 6.37 -0.32 16.17
C LEU A 332 5.18 -1.06 16.80
N GLY A 333 4.04 -0.40 17.00
CA GLY A 333 2.87 -1.00 17.62
C GLY A 333 2.96 -1.19 19.14
N VAL A 334 3.98 -0.66 19.79
CA VAL A 334 4.14 -0.75 21.23
C VAL A 334 3.30 0.32 21.92
N ARG A 335 2.40 -0.11 22.81
CA ARG A 335 1.56 0.81 23.58
C ARG A 335 2.44 1.75 24.43
N GLN A 336 2.20 3.04 24.31
CA GLN A 336 2.89 4.09 25.06
C GLN A 336 2.10 4.50 26.30
N TRP A 337 0.82 4.73 26.13
CA TRP A 337 -0.14 5.06 27.20
C TRP A 337 -1.56 4.80 26.74
#